data_bc1c8cce910f0531e9720554f955bde9
#
_entry.id   bc1c8cce910f0531e9720554f955bde9
#
_cell.length_a   1.000
_cell.length_b   1.000
_cell.length_c   1.000
_cell.angle_alpha   90.00
_cell.angle_beta   90.00
_cell.angle_gamma   90.00
#
_symmetry.space_group_name_H-M   'P 1'
#
loop_
_entity.id
_entity.type
_entity.pdbx_description
1 polymer ?
#
loop_
_entity_poly.entity_id
_entity_poly.type
_entity_poly.pdbx_seq_one_letter_code
_entity_poly.pdbx_strand_id
1 'polypeptide(L)'
;MKDTLSSIARRTFPGFVHRWVGIQLKGDKYIPPVGKVDFGSLRGLTPISRHFGYDRGLPIDRYYIEKFLTKNAADVKGHVLEIGDNSYTRQFGGNNVTQSDVLHIVEGNPHATIVGDLTNAEHIASDNFDCFILTQTLQCIYDTRAALNTIYRILKPGGVVLATFSGISLTPPDEWGDYWCWNFTSQSGKRLFAEFFPEANIQVESYGNVLTAIAFLQGLATKELDSSELDHRDRSYELLITVRAVKPQETS
;
A
#
# COMPACT_ATOMS: atom_id res chain seq x y z
N MET A 1 -11.10 10.32 49.86
CA MET A 1 -11.94 11.49 49.45
C MET A 1 -11.77 11.87 47.99
N LYS A 2 -10.61 11.77 47.34
CA LYS A 2 -10.45 12.06 45.88
C LYS A 2 -11.14 11.05 44.97
N ASP A 3 -11.21 9.77 45.37
CA ASP A 3 -11.81 8.73 44.54
C ASP A 3 -13.36 8.76 44.54
N THR A 4 -13.97 9.23 45.63
CA THR A 4 -15.43 9.32 45.75
C THR A 4 -16.02 10.48 44.92
N LEU A 5 -15.33 11.62 44.84
CA LEU A 5 -15.73 12.75 44.02
C LEU A 5 -15.62 12.43 42.52
N SER A 6 -14.58 11.65 42.15
CA SER A 6 -14.38 11.19 40.76
C SER A 6 -15.47 10.22 40.30
N SER A 7 -16.00 9.39 41.21
CA SER A 7 -17.06 8.40 40.90
C SER A 7 -18.44 9.05 40.76
N ILE A 8 -18.73 10.09 41.51
CA ILE A 8 -20.00 10.83 41.44
C ILE A 8 -20.03 11.70 40.17
N ALA A 9 -18.93 12.38 39.83
CA ALA A 9 -18.83 13.16 38.58
C ALA A 9 -19.01 12.31 37.33
N ARG A 10 -18.58 11.04 37.36
CA ARG A 10 -18.74 10.09 36.22
C ARG A 10 -20.19 9.68 35.93
N ARG A 11 -21.11 9.84 36.88
CA ARG A 11 -22.53 9.46 36.74
C ARG A 11 -23.44 10.58 36.28
N THR A 12 -23.04 11.84 36.41
CA THR A 12 -23.94 12.99 36.31
C THR A 12 -23.82 13.80 35.03
N PHE A 13 -22.73 13.67 34.29
CA PHE A 13 -22.54 14.45 33.07
C PHE A 13 -22.63 13.61 31.78
N PRO A 14 -23.22 14.15 30.68
CA PRO A 14 -23.23 13.51 29.37
C PRO A 14 -21.81 13.19 28.89
N GLY A 15 -21.65 12.11 28.10
CA GLY A 15 -20.35 11.62 27.64
C GLY A 15 -19.48 12.67 26.92
N PHE A 16 -20.12 13.61 26.21
CA PHE A 16 -19.41 14.69 25.51
C PHE A 16 -18.72 15.67 26.47
N VAL A 17 -19.30 15.92 27.65
CA VAL A 17 -18.68 16.81 28.68
C VAL A 17 -17.44 16.14 29.24
N HIS A 18 -17.48 14.83 29.53
CA HIS A 18 -16.31 14.09 29.99
C HIS A 18 -15.19 14.07 28.96
N ARG A 19 -15.53 13.93 27.68
CA ARG A 19 -14.60 14.00 26.57
C ARG A 19 -13.95 15.37 26.48
N TRP A 20 -14.77 16.44 26.50
CA TRP A 20 -14.27 17.82 26.43
C TRP A 20 -13.32 18.16 27.57
N VAL A 21 -13.70 17.86 28.81
CA VAL A 21 -12.85 18.08 30.00
C VAL A 21 -11.58 17.22 29.94
N GLY A 22 -11.71 15.96 29.53
CA GLY A 22 -10.59 15.05 29.39
C GLY A 22 -9.55 15.52 28.36
N ILE A 23 -10.00 16.02 27.21
CA ILE A 23 -9.15 16.59 26.16
C ILE A 23 -8.49 17.88 26.64
N GLN A 24 -9.23 18.78 27.30
CA GLN A 24 -8.68 20.03 27.84
C GLN A 24 -7.59 19.79 28.90
N LEU A 25 -7.72 18.72 29.71
CA LEU A 25 -6.77 18.41 30.79
C LEU A 25 -5.58 17.56 30.35
N LYS A 26 -5.75 16.70 29.33
CA LYS A 26 -4.76 15.67 28.94
C LYS A 26 -4.32 15.78 27.48
N GLY A 27 -4.98 16.62 26.67
CA GLY A 27 -4.69 16.73 25.24
C GLY A 27 -4.73 15.36 24.54
N ASP A 28 -3.75 15.09 23.69
CA ASP A 28 -3.61 13.85 22.92
C ASP A 28 -3.42 12.58 23.79
N LYS A 29 -3.17 12.76 25.09
CA LYS A 29 -3.06 11.63 26.05
C LYS A 29 -4.39 11.22 26.68
N TYR A 30 -5.51 11.81 26.25
CA TYR A 30 -6.81 11.42 26.76
C TYR A 30 -7.25 10.05 26.21
N ILE A 31 -7.40 9.07 27.10
CA ILE A 31 -7.93 7.74 26.79
C ILE A 31 -9.37 7.68 27.29
N PRO A 32 -10.37 7.52 26.42
CA PRO A 32 -11.76 7.33 26.83
C PRO A 32 -11.92 6.07 27.70
N PRO A 33 -12.76 6.10 28.74
CA PRO A 33 -13.08 4.88 29.49
C PRO A 33 -13.75 3.83 28.59
N VAL A 34 -13.65 2.56 28.98
CA VAL A 34 -14.30 1.44 28.28
C VAL A 34 -15.79 1.71 28.11
N GLY A 35 -16.29 1.54 26.87
CA GLY A 35 -17.68 1.80 26.49
C GLY A 35 -18.02 3.29 26.30
N LYS A 36 -17.04 4.20 26.35
CA LYS A 36 -17.24 5.64 26.16
C LYS A 36 -16.50 6.21 24.94
N VAL A 37 -16.00 5.32 24.06
CA VAL A 37 -15.46 5.74 22.76
C VAL A 37 -16.60 6.21 21.88
N ASP A 38 -16.47 7.40 21.32
CA ASP A 38 -17.40 7.96 20.34
C ASP A 38 -16.87 7.67 18.93
N PHE A 39 -17.59 6.86 18.20
CA PHE A 39 -17.27 6.52 16.81
C PHE A 39 -17.89 7.49 15.80
N GLY A 40 -18.81 8.36 16.25
CA GLY A 40 -19.49 9.31 15.36
C GLY A 40 -20.09 8.62 14.12
N SER A 41 -19.82 9.19 12.94
CA SER A 41 -20.25 8.66 11.65
C SER A 41 -19.62 7.32 11.27
N LEU A 42 -18.53 6.91 11.95
CA LEU A 42 -17.85 5.63 11.69
C LEU A 42 -18.51 4.43 12.39
N ARG A 43 -19.64 4.62 13.11
CA ARG A 43 -20.34 3.55 13.83
C ARG A 43 -21.22 2.67 12.92
N GLY A 44 -21.05 2.73 11.63
CA GLY A 44 -21.73 1.85 10.68
C GLY A 44 -21.13 0.44 10.64
N LEU A 45 -21.96 -0.56 10.24
CA LEU A 45 -21.47 -1.92 9.91
C LEU A 45 -21.04 -2.04 8.46
N THR A 46 -21.32 -1.01 7.66
CA THR A 46 -20.88 -0.87 6.27
C THR A 46 -19.93 0.31 6.17
N PRO A 47 -18.89 0.23 5.33
CA PRO A 47 -17.99 1.35 5.11
C PRO A 47 -18.73 2.51 4.44
N ILE A 48 -18.18 3.71 4.53
CA ILE A 48 -18.70 4.91 3.86
C ILE A 48 -18.61 4.77 2.34
N SER A 49 -17.51 4.20 1.83
CA SER A 49 -17.37 3.79 0.44
C SER A 49 -16.79 2.37 0.35
N ARG A 50 -17.22 1.59 -0.67
CA ARG A 50 -16.66 0.28 -1.00
C ARG A 50 -15.65 0.32 -2.15
N HIS A 51 -15.39 1.53 -2.68
CA HIS A 51 -14.53 1.74 -3.84
C HIS A 51 -13.15 2.29 -3.46
N PHE A 52 -12.60 1.89 -2.30
CA PHE A 52 -11.29 2.34 -1.79
C PHE A 52 -11.15 3.86 -1.66
N GLY A 53 -12.25 4.63 -1.78
CA GLY A 53 -12.24 6.08 -1.77
C GLY A 53 -12.13 6.74 -3.15
N TYR A 54 -12.10 5.99 -4.25
CA TYR A 54 -12.04 6.55 -5.62
C TYR A 54 -13.24 7.45 -5.94
N ASP A 55 -14.42 7.13 -5.44
CA ASP A 55 -15.65 7.93 -5.56
C ASP A 55 -15.61 9.22 -4.71
N ARG A 56 -14.61 9.37 -3.86
CA ARG A 56 -14.41 10.51 -2.93
C ARG A 56 -13.17 11.34 -3.25
N GLY A 57 -12.25 10.82 -4.05
CA GLY A 57 -11.03 11.53 -4.43
C GLY A 57 -9.84 10.60 -4.63
N LEU A 58 -8.63 11.06 -4.27
CA LEU A 58 -7.44 10.22 -4.29
C LEU A 58 -7.48 9.24 -3.12
N PRO A 59 -7.48 7.92 -3.34
CA PRO A 59 -7.38 6.92 -2.29
C PRO A 59 -6.12 7.08 -1.43
N ILE A 60 -6.22 6.70 -0.15
CA ILE A 60 -5.10 6.84 0.79
C ILE A 60 -3.91 5.97 0.40
N ASP A 61 -4.14 4.76 -0.09
CA ASP A 61 -3.08 3.88 -0.57
C ASP A 61 -2.35 4.48 -1.79
N ARG A 62 -3.10 5.13 -2.72
CA ARG A 62 -2.52 5.80 -3.90
C ARG A 62 -1.61 6.95 -3.51
N TYR A 63 -1.95 7.72 -2.49
CA TYR A 63 -1.06 8.75 -1.93
C TYR A 63 0.31 8.17 -1.54
N TYR A 64 0.32 7.03 -0.86
CA TYR A 64 1.57 6.39 -0.45
C TYR A 64 2.32 5.74 -1.61
N ILE A 65 1.60 5.15 -2.57
CA ILE A 65 2.19 4.61 -3.81
C ILE A 65 2.90 5.72 -4.58
N GLU A 66 2.21 6.84 -4.82
CA GLU A 66 2.78 7.97 -5.57
C GLU A 66 3.97 8.59 -4.82
N LYS A 67 3.91 8.67 -3.49
CA LYS A 67 5.04 9.13 -2.67
C LYS A 67 6.26 8.20 -2.78
N PHE A 68 6.05 6.88 -2.78
CA PHE A 68 7.09 5.89 -3.00
C PHE A 68 7.68 5.98 -4.41
N LEU A 69 6.85 6.08 -5.43
CA LEU A 69 7.31 6.20 -6.82
C LEU A 69 8.03 7.53 -7.08
N THR A 70 7.55 8.63 -6.50
CA THR A 70 8.25 9.93 -6.55
C THR A 70 9.66 9.82 -5.98
N LYS A 71 9.81 9.17 -4.81
CA LYS A 71 11.13 8.96 -4.16
C LYS A 71 12.08 8.16 -5.04
N ASN A 72 11.57 7.23 -5.84
CA ASN A 72 12.33 6.30 -6.67
C ASN A 72 12.20 6.62 -8.18
N ALA A 73 11.76 7.80 -8.57
CA ALA A 73 11.52 8.16 -9.97
C ALA A 73 12.76 8.01 -10.86
N ALA A 74 13.97 8.14 -10.31
CA ALA A 74 15.23 7.94 -11.03
C ALA A 74 15.44 6.49 -11.53
N ASP A 75 14.74 5.52 -10.95
CA ASP A 75 14.76 4.12 -11.38
C ASP A 75 13.81 3.85 -12.53
N VAL A 76 12.79 4.70 -12.75
CA VAL A 76 11.80 4.56 -13.84
C VAL A 76 12.41 5.07 -15.14
N LYS A 77 13.16 4.22 -15.82
CA LYS A 77 13.92 4.56 -17.04
C LYS A 77 14.15 3.36 -17.93
N GLY A 78 14.61 3.63 -19.15
CA GLY A 78 14.93 2.59 -20.13
C GLY A 78 13.67 1.84 -20.59
N HIS A 79 13.72 0.54 -20.61
CA HIS A 79 12.60 -0.34 -20.91
C HIS A 79 11.84 -0.67 -19.62
N VAL A 80 10.63 -0.15 -19.47
CA VAL A 80 9.83 -0.25 -18.25
C VAL A 80 8.62 -1.16 -18.49
N LEU A 81 8.39 -2.08 -17.55
CA LEU A 81 7.17 -2.89 -17.46
C LEU A 81 6.28 -2.34 -16.34
N GLU A 82 4.98 -2.25 -16.57
CA GLU A 82 3.98 -1.91 -15.55
C GLU A 82 2.79 -2.86 -15.63
N ILE A 83 2.03 -3.02 -14.54
CA ILE A 83 0.85 -3.87 -14.49
C ILE A 83 -0.40 -3.05 -14.80
N GLY A 84 -1.26 -3.57 -15.69
CA GLY A 84 -2.60 -3.05 -15.95
C GLY A 84 -2.65 -1.87 -16.91
N ASP A 85 -1.87 -0.85 -16.67
CA ASP A 85 -1.65 0.30 -17.56
C ASP A 85 -0.24 0.87 -17.39
N ASN A 86 0.12 1.97 -18.06
CA ASN A 86 1.42 2.61 -17.95
C ASN A 86 1.35 4.05 -17.40
N SER A 87 0.39 4.32 -16.56
CA SER A 87 0.16 5.67 -16.01
C SER A 87 1.32 6.12 -15.15
N TYR A 88 1.83 5.25 -14.28
CA TYR A 88 2.97 5.57 -13.43
C TYR A 88 4.28 5.62 -14.21
N THR A 89 4.46 4.75 -15.21
CA THR A 89 5.61 4.84 -16.12
C THR A 89 5.69 6.21 -16.78
N ARG A 90 4.57 6.73 -17.30
CA ARG A 90 4.50 8.07 -17.91
C ARG A 90 4.70 9.19 -16.90
N GLN A 91 4.07 9.06 -15.72
CA GLN A 91 4.10 10.10 -14.70
C GLN A 91 5.49 10.28 -14.09
N PHE A 92 6.18 9.18 -13.78
CA PHE A 92 7.43 9.20 -13.01
C PHE A 92 8.69 9.02 -13.86
N GLY A 93 8.60 8.37 -15.02
CA GLY A 93 9.74 8.15 -15.91
C GLY A 93 9.93 9.24 -16.94
N GLY A 94 8.83 9.78 -17.48
CA GLY A 94 8.88 10.86 -18.48
C GLY A 94 9.83 10.53 -19.64
N ASN A 95 10.74 11.46 -19.96
CA ASN A 95 11.69 11.31 -21.06
C ASN A 95 12.83 10.30 -20.82
N ASN A 96 12.93 9.73 -19.61
CA ASN A 96 13.94 8.71 -19.31
C ASN A 96 13.50 7.31 -19.78
N VAL A 97 12.22 7.14 -20.10
CA VAL A 97 11.66 5.88 -20.61
C VAL A 97 11.85 5.81 -22.12
N THR A 98 12.52 4.76 -22.58
CA THR A 98 12.77 4.51 -24.01
C THR A 98 11.75 3.56 -24.61
N GLN A 99 11.22 2.64 -23.79
CA GLN A 99 10.16 1.69 -24.15
C GLN A 99 9.29 1.42 -22.92
N SER A 100 7.98 1.29 -23.13
CA SER A 100 7.00 1.01 -22.09
C SER A 100 6.13 -0.16 -22.50
N ASP A 101 6.13 -1.22 -21.71
CA ASP A 101 5.26 -2.37 -21.85
C ASP A 101 4.28 -2.45 -20.68
N VAL A 102 3.12 -3.02 -20.96
CA VAL A 102 2.05 -3.24 -19.97
C VAL A 102 1.74 -4.73 -19.92
N LEU A 103 1.89 -5.32 -18.75
CA LEU A 103 1.52 -6.70 -18.50
C LEU A 103 0.11 -6.80 -17.95
N HIS A 104 -0.69 -7.69 -18.50
CA HIS A 104 -2.00 -8.04 -17.96
C HIS A 104 -2.18 -9.57 -17.98
N ILE A 105 -2.90 -10.09 -16.97
CA ILE A 105 -3.05 -11.54 -16.80
C ILE A 105 -3.94 -12.17 -17.88
N VAL A 106 -4.93 -11.43 -18.38
CA VAL A 106 -5.90 -11.91 -19.39
C VAL A 106 -5.95 -10.96 -20.58
N GLU A 107 -6.41 -11.47 -21.72
CA GLU A 107 -6.69 -10.69 -22.90
C GLU A 107 -7.85 -9.70 -22.69
N GLY A 108 -7.93 -8.68 -23.56
CA GLY A 108 -9.02 -7.70 -23.55
C GLY A 108 -8.69 -6.36 -22.87
N ASN A 109 -7.56 -6.23 -22.19
CA ASN A 109 -7.07 -4.93 -21.73
C ASN A 109 -6.47 -4.15 -22.93
N PRO A 110 -7.02 -2.99 -23.33
CA PRO A 110 -6.54 -2.24 -24.51
C PRO A 110 -5.14 -1.63 -24.30
N HIS A 111 -4.65 -1.57 -23.09
CA HIS A 111 -3.31 -1.06 -22.77
C HIS A 111 -2.25 -2.18 -22.73
N ALA A 112 -2.67 -3.44 -22.63
CA ALA A 112 -1.73 -4.54 -22.52
C ALA A 112 -0.94 -4.75 -23.81
N THR A 113 0.40 -4.75 -23.68
CA THR A 113 1.33 -5.14 -24.75
C THR A 113 1.82 -6.58 -24.56
N ILE A 114 1.73 -7.08 -23.33
CA ILE A 114 2.10 -8.44 -22.95
C ILE A 114 0.92 -9.05 -22.15
N VAL A 115 0.49 -10.25 -22.55
CA VAL A 115 -0.49 -11.02 -21.78
C VAL A 115 0.22 -12.22 -21.17
N GLY A 116 0.08 -12.39 -19.85
CA GLY A 116 0.71 -13.51 -19.15
C GLY A 116 0.52 -13.46 -17.65
N ASP A 117 0.56 -14.65 -17.07
CA ASP A 117 0.59 -14.85 -15.63
C ASP A 117 2.04 -14.83 -15.14
N LEU A 118 2.37 -13.96 -14.20
CA LEU A 118 3.70 -13.87 -13.60
C LEU A 118 4.19 -15.18 -12.98
N THR A 119 3.29 -16.10 -12.61
CA THR A 119 3.68 -17.41 -12.10
C THR A 119 4.18 -18.37 -13.19
N ASN A 120 3.89 -18.07 -14.46
CA ASN A 120 4.22 -18.91 -15.63
C ASN A 120 4.40 -18.05 -16.89
N ALA A 121 5.32 -17.09 -16.89
CA ALA A 121 5.55 -16.15 -18.00
C ALA A 121 6.86 -16.45 -18.76
N GLU A 122 7.12 -17.69 -19.15
CA GLU A 122 8.34 -18.10 -19.85
C GLU A 122 8.49 -17.43 -21.23
N HIS A 123 7.39 -17.01 -21.85
CA HIS A 123 7.39 -16.27 -23.11
C HIS A 123 7.98 -14.85 -23.01
N ILE A 124 8.08 -14.30 -21.80
CA ILE A 124 8.78 -13.03 -21.57
C ILE A 124 10.29 -13.31 -21.48
N ALA A 125 11.06 -12.67 -22.34
CA ALA A 125 12.51 -12.85 -22.39
C ALA A 125 13.18 -12.49 -21.06
N SER A 126 14.23 -13.21 -20.70
CA SER A 126 15.12 -12.87 -19.58
C SER A 126 15.85 -11.56 -19.88
N ASP A 127 16.24 -10.84 -18.82
CA ASP A 127 17.11 -9.64 -18.90
C ASP A 127 16.58 -8.57 -19.87
N ASN A 128 15.26 -8.34 -19.84
CA ASN A 128 14.56 -7.48 -20.79
C ASN A 128 14.24 -6.09 -20.26
N PHE A 129 13.93 -5.96 -18.95
CA PHE A 129 13.44 -4.71 -18.38
C PHE A 129 14.45 -4.03 -17.46
N ASP A 130 14.58 -2.70 -17.62
CA ASP A 130 15.38 -1.87 -16.73
C ASP A 130 14.63 -1.54 -15.44
N CYS A 131 13.29 -1.44 -15.50
CA CYS A 131 12.42 -1.21 -14.36
C CYS A 131 11.11 -1.99 -14.49
N PHE A 132 10.62 -2.52 -13.36
CA PHE A 132 9.29 -3.11 -13.26
C PHE A 132 8.48 -2.41 -12.16
N ILE A 133 7.41 -1.71 -12.52
CA ILE A 133 6.46 -1.10 -11.60
C ILE A 133 5.35 -2.13 -11.30
N LEU A 134 5.38 -2.68 -10.09
CA LEU A 134 4.50 -3.76 -9.63
C LEU A 134 3.63 -3.27 -8.47
N THR A 135 2.63 -2.44 -8.76
CA THR A 135 1.76 -1.89 -7.72
C THR A 135 0.54 -2.77 -7.48
N GLN A 136 0.23 -3.03 -6.20
CA GLN A 136 -1.00 -3.70 -5.74
C GLN A 136 -1.32 -5.01 -6.47
N THR A 137 -0.30 -5.84 -6.73
CA THR A 137 -0.43 -7.07 -7.54
C THR A 137 -0.12 -8.34 -6.74
N LEU A 138 0.96 -8.36 -5.96
CA LEU A 138 1.40 -9.59 -5.28
C LEU A 138 0.38 -10.17 -4.31
N GLN A 139 -0.50 -9.35 -3.73
CA GLN A 139 -1.57 -9.84 -2.86
C GLN A 139 -2.61 -10.71 -3.61
N CYS A 140 -2.70 -10.57 -4.92
CA CYS A 140 -3.60 -11.34 -5.79
C CYS A 140 -2.96 -12.61 -6.34
N ILE A 141 -1.67 -12.85 -6.11
CA ILE A 141 -0.95 -14.01 -6.63
C ILE A 141 -0.68 -15.01 -5.50
N TYR A 142 -1.27 -16.21 -5.58
CA TYR A 142 -1.09 -17.23 -4.54
C TYR A 142 0.36 -17.72 -4.48
N ASP A 143 0.95 -18.11 -5.61
CA ASP A 143 2.36 -18.49 -5.69
C ASP A 143 3.26 -17.26 -5.94
N THR A 144 3.45 -16.49 -4.87
CA THR A 144 4.30 -15.29 -4.90
C THR A 144 5.77 -15.61 -5.22
N ARG A 145 6.25 -16.84 -4.92
CA ARG A 145 7.62 -17.25 -5.23
C ARG A 145 7.81 -17.45 -6.72
N ALA A 146 6.90 -18.14 -7.39
CA ALA A 146 6.94 -18.30 -8.84
C ALA A 146 6.91 -16.93 -9.54
N ALA A 147 6.04 -16.02 -9.08
CA ALA A 147 5.99 -14.65 -9.60
C ALA A 147 7.31 -13.89 -9.40
N LEU A 148 7.92 -13.95 -8.21
CA LEU A 148 9.20 -13.27 -7.95
C LEU A 148 10.37 -13.90 -8.72
N ASN A 149 10.35 -15.20 -8.95
CA ASN A 149 11.33 -15.86 -9.83
C ASN A 149 11.24 -15.28 -11.25
N THR A 150 10.03 -15.14 -11.79
CA THR A 150 9.82 -14.51 -13.09
C THR A 150 10.28 -13.06 -13.09
N ILE A 151 9.89 -12.27 -12.09
CA ILE A 151 10.29 -10.86 -11.95
C ILE A 151 11.82 -10.72 -11.95
N TYR A 152 12.50 -11.55 -11.16
CA TYR A 152 13.96 -11.55 -11.11
C TYR A 152 14.59 -11.92 -12.47
N ARG A 153 14.04 -12.94 -13.15
CA ARG A 153 14.52 -13.40 -14.45
C ARG A 153 14.39 -12.34 -15.54
N ILE A 154 13.24 -11.67 -15.63
CA ILE A 154 12.97 -10.69 -16.69
C ILE A 154 13.65 -9.33 -16.48
N LEU A 155 14.06 -9.00 -15.26
CA LEU A 155 14.87 -7.81 -14.99
C LEU A 155 16.29 -8.00 -15.52
N LYS A 156 16.82 -6.98 -16.18
CA LYS A 156 18.24 -6.90 -16.56
C LYS A 156 19.16 -6.90 -15.31
N PRO A 157 20.42 -7.32 -15.44
CA PRO A 157 21.42 -6.97 -14.43
C PRO A 157 21.42 -5.45 -14.16
N GLY A 158 21.30 -5.06 -12.89
CA GLY A 158 21.08 -3.67 -12.48
C GLY A 158 19.65 -3.16 -12.59
N GLY A 159 18.72 -3.95 -13.11
CA GLY A 159 17.32 -3.62 -13.20
C GLY A 159 16.62 -3.59 -11.83
N VAL A 160 15.56 -2.82 -11.73
CA VAL A 160 14.87 -2.51 -10.47
C VAL A 160 13.42 -2.93 -10.51
N VAL A 161 12.93 -3.59 -9.47
CA VAL A 161 11.49 -3.72 -9.21
C VAL A 161 11.05 -2.72 -8.14
N LEU A 162 10.00 -1.96 -8.45
CA LEU A 162 9.30 -1.06 -7.55
C LEU A 162 7.94 -1.69 -7.22
N ALA A 163 7.88 -2.42 -6.12
CA ALA A 163 6.67 -3.14 -5.73
C ALA A 163 5.94 -2.47 -4.58
N THR A 164 4.61 -2.50 -4.65
CA THR A 164 3.75 -2.13 -3.51
C THR A 164 2.66 -3.17 -3.30
N PHE A 165 2.31 -3.43 -2.06
CA PHE A 165 1.27 -4.37 -1.70
C PHE A 165 0.63 -4.02 -0.36
N SER A 166 -0.56 -4.56 -0.16
CA SER A 166 -1.39 -4.22 0.99
C SER A 166 -0.94 -4.91 2.26
N GLY A 167 -0.87 -4.13 3.34
CA GLY A 167 -0.82 -4.66 4.71
C GLY A 167 -2.22 -4.69 5.31
N ILE A 168 -2.75 -3.52 5.68
CA ILE A 168 -4.13 -3.39 6.19
C ILE A 168 -5.02 -2.96 5.04
N SER A 169 -5.96 -3.82 4.63
CA SER A 169 -6.87 -3.55 3.52
C SER A 169 -8.19 -4.29 3.66
N LEU A 170 -9.20 -3.83 2.94
CA LEU A 170 -10.39 -4.60 2.64
C LEU A 170 -10.12 -5.57 1.48
N THR A 171 -10.86 -6.66 1.43
CA THR A 171 -10.96 -7.49 0.21
C THR A 171 -12.00 -6.85 -0.70
N PRO A 172 -11.68 -6.58 -2.00
CA PRO A 172 -12.63 -6.00 -2.93
C PRO A 172 -13.91 -6.85 -3.05
N PRO A 173 -15.09 -6.22 -3.21
CA PRO A 173 -16.34 -6.97 -3.40
C PRO A 173 -16.59 -7.40 -4.85
N ASP A 174 -15.70 -7.07 -5.77
CA ASP A 174 -15.75 -7.40 -7.19
C ASP A 174 -14.89 -8.64 -7.53
N GLU A 175 -14.73 -8.93 -8.81
CA GLU A 175 -13.96 -10.08 -9.31
C GLU A 175 -12.51 -10.14 -8.79
N TRP A 176 -11.90 -9.00 -8.45
CA TRP A 176 -10.56 -8.97 -7.86
C TRP A 176 -10.51 -9.55 -6.47
N GLY A 177 -11.65 -9.58 -5.75
CA GLY A 177 -11.75 -10.21 -4.43
C GLY A 177 -11.50 -11.72 -4.48
N ASP A 178 -11.87 -12.38 -5.56
CA ASP A 178 -11.66 -13.82 -5.74
C ASP A 178 -10.15 -14.17 -5.90
N TYR A 179 -9.34 -13.21 -6.35
CA TYR A 179 -7.89 -13.35 -6.46
C TYR A 179 -7.13 -12.87 -5.22
N TRP A 180 -7.78 -12.22 -4.25
CA TRP A 180 -7.11 -11.66 -3.08
C TRP A 180 -6.66 -12.74 -2.10
N CYS A 181 -5.38 -13.10 -2.12
CA CYS A 181 -4.81 -14.19 -1.34
C CYS A 181 -4.11 -13.73 -0.06
N TRP A 182 -3.51 -12.53 -0.08
CA TRP A 182 -2.56 -12.13 0.97
C TRP A 182 -2.79 -10.70 1.48
N ASN A 183 -2.54 -10.52 2.77
CA ASN A 183 -2.15 -9.25 3.36
C ASN A 183 -0.74 -9.43 3.91
N PHE A 184 0.15 -8.50 3.59
CA PHE A 184 1.56 -8.62 3.93
C PHE A 184 1.91 -7.82 5.19
N THR A 185 3.12 -8.07 5.69
CA THR A 185 3.85 -7.18 6.61
C THR A 185 5.16 -6.80 5.97
N SER A 186 5.78 -5.70 6.41
CA SER A 186 7.12 -5.33 5.94
C SER A 186 8.13 -6.47 6.11
N GLN A 187 7.98 -7.25 7.20
CA GLN A 187 8.83 -8.41 7.48
C GLN A 187 8.61 -9.57 6.50
N SER A 188 7.35 -9.89 6.15
CA SER A 188 7.08 -10.95 5.16
C SER A 188 7.54 -10.52 3.77
N GLY A 189 7.30 -9.26 3.38
CA GLY A 189 7.80 -8.71 2.13
C GLY A 189 9.33 -8.77 2.04
N LYS A 190 10.04 -8.33 3.10
CA LYS A 190 11.51 -8.40 3.13
C LYS A 190 12.02 -9.82 2.94
N ARG A 191 11.49 -10.79 3.68
CA ARG A 191 11.92 -12.20 3.59
C ARG A 191 11.63 -12.80 2.23
N LEU A 192 10.46 -12.52 1.66
CA LEU A 192 10.06 -13.04 0.37
C LEU A 192 10.98 -12.53 -0.75
N PHE A 193 11.29 -11.23 -0.77
CA PHE A 193 12.21 -10.67 -1.76
C PHE A 193 13.67 -11.13 -1.55
N ALA A 194 14.09 -11.38 -0.30
CA ALA A 194 15.44 -11.87 0.01
C ALA A 194 15.69 -13.32 -0.46
N GLU A 195 14.66 -14.06 -0.84
CA GLU A 195 14.84 -15.37 -1.50
C GLU A 195 15.40 -15.24 -2.93
N PHE A 196 15.26 -14.08 -3.57
CA PHE A 196 15.65 -13.83 -4.96
C PHE A 196 16.70 -12.73 -5.12
N PHE A 197 16.62 -11.67 -4.31
CA PHE A 197 17.51 -10.52 -4.38
C PHE A 197 18.44 -10.51 -3.16
N PRO A 198 19.72 -10.10 -3.31
CA PRO A 198 20.61 -9.91 -2.16
C PRO A 198 20.00 -8.90 -1.16
N GLU A 199 20.06 -9.20 0.13
CA GLU A 199 19.47 -8.33 1.18
C GLU A 199 19.98 -6.89 1.12
N ALA A 200 21.26 -6.68 0.76
CA ALA A 200 21.85 -5.35 0.60
C ALA A 200 21.21 -4.52 -0.52
N ASN A 201 20.53 -5.18 -1.47
CA ASN A 201 19.87 -4.55 -2.60
C ASN A 201 18.36 -4.33 -2.37
N ILE A 202 17.83 -4.68 -1.20
CA ILE A 202 16.42 -4.60 -0.87
C ILE A 202 16.17 -3.46 0.12
N GLN A 203 15.28 -2.55 -0.24
CA GLN A 203 14.75 -1.51 0.64
C GLN A 203 13.28 -1.75 0.85
N VAL A 204 12.85 -1.89 2.11
CA VAL A 204 11.45 -2.09 2.48
C VAL A 204 11.01 -0.96 3.38
N GLU A 205 9.89 -0.34 3.06
CA GLU A 205 9.25 0.67 3.90
C GLU A 205 7.77 0.33 4.07
N SER A 206 7.19 0.77 5.18
CA SER A 206 5.75 0.72 5.37
C SER A 206 5.20 2.12 5.63
N TYR A 207 3.97 2.33 5.21
CA TYR A 207 3.23 3.58 5.36
C TYR A 207 1.92 3.31 6.09
N GLY A 208 1.49 4.31 6.85
CA GLY A 208 0.22 4.29 7.56
C GLY A 208 0.36 4.51 9.06
N ASN A 209 -0.77 4.68 9.70
CA ASN A 209 -1.00 4.77 11.13
C ASN A 209 -2.46 4.34 11.40
N VAL A 210 -2.86 4.31 12.67
CA VAL A 210 -4.21 3.85 13.03
C VAL A 210 -5.32 4.69 12.38
N LEU A 211 -5.14 6.01 12.28
CA LEU A 211 -6.15 6.89 11.68
C LEU A 211 -6.30 6.64 10.18
N THR A 212 -5.18 6.60 9.45
CA THR A 212 -5.19 6.34 8.01
C THR A 212 -5.68 4.92 7.69
N ALA A 213 -5.40 3.93 8.54
CA ALA A 213 -5.92 2.57 8.39
C ALA A 213 -7.45 2.52 8.55
N ILE A 214 -8.00 3.19 9.59
CA ILE A 214 -9.45 3.30 9.78
C ILE A 214 -10.09 4.05 8.61
N ALA A 215 -9.52 5.17 8.19
CA ALA A 215 -10.01 5.98 7.08
C ALA A 215 -10.03 5.17 5.77
N PHE A 216 -8.96 4.43 5.48
CA PHE A 216 -8.88 3.58 4.30
C PHE A 216 -9.91 2.43 4.33
N LEU A 217 -10.08 1.75 5.47
CA LEU A 217 -11.08 0.70 5.63
C LEU A 217 -12.53 1.24 5.51
N GLN A 218 -12.74 2.51 5.81
CA GLN A 218 -14.02 3.19 5.59
C GLN A 218 -14.19 3.71 4.15
N GLY A 219 -13.16 3.59 3.30
CA GLY A 219 -13.17 4.08 1.93
C GLY A 219 -13.14 5.61 1.84
N LEU A 220 -12.43 6.27 2.75
CA LEU A 220 -12.21 7.71 2.72
C LEU A 220 -11.06 8.05 1.77
N ALA A 221 -11.07 9.29 1.27
CA ALA A 221 -10.02 9.83 0.40
C ALA A 221 -9.06 10.75 1.18
N THR A 222 -7.93 11.07 0.58
CA THR A 222 -6.88 11.92 1.18
C THR A 222 -7.37 13.31 1.57
N LYS A 223 -8.39 13.84 0.88
CA LYS A 223 -8.98 15.16 1.18
C LYS A 223 -9.70 15.22 2.54
N GLU A 224 -9.93 14.09 3.18
CA GLU A 224 -10.61 13.98 4.47
C GLU A 224 -9.63 13.91 5.64
N LEU A 225 -8.32 13.94 5.36
CA LEU A 225 -7.23 13.91 6.32
C LEU A 225 -6.25 15.06 6.08
N ASP A 226 -5.62 15.51 7.13
CA ASP A 226 -4.54 16.49 7.02
C ASP A 226 -3.24 15.81 6.54
N SER A 227 -2.37 16.59 5.86
CA SER A 227 -1.09 16.05 5.38
C SER A 227 -0.21 15.54 6.52
N SER A 228 -0.26 16.14 7.69
CA SER A 228 0.47 15.68 8.87
C SER A 228 -0.04 14.33 9.40
N GLU A 229 -1.34 14.04 9.23
CA GLU A 229 -1.95 12.77 9.59
C GLU A 229 -1.59 11.68 8.59
N LEU A 230 -1.59 12.01 7.29
CA LEU A 230 -1.16 11.11 6.22
C LEU A 230 0.34 10.77 6.33
N ASP A 231 1.19 11.74 6.68
CA ASP A 231 2.63 11.58 6.73
C ASP A 231 3.16 10.94 8.01
N HIS A 232 2.34 10.91 9.06
CA HIS A 232 2.69 10.23 10.30
C HIS A 232 2.78 8.71 10.08
N ARG A 233 3.93 8.11 10.42
CA ARG A 233 4.16 6.68 10.28
C ARG A 233 4.15 5.98 11.64
N ASP A 234 3.33 4.95 11.77
CA ASP A 234 3.35 4.03 12.89
C ASP A 234 3.58 2.60 12.37
N ARG A 235 4.72 2.01 12.72
CA ARG A 235 5.12 0.67 12.28
C ARG A 235 4.17 -0.44 12.74
N SER A 236 3.29 -0.16 13.69
CA SER A 236 2.28 -1.12 14.14
C SER A 236 1.06 -1.17 13.22
N TYR A 237 0.92 -0.20 12.31
CA TYR A 237 -0.24 -0.07 11.41
C TYR A 237 0.25 0.09 9.97
N GLU A 238 0.78 -0.98 9.42
CA GLU A 238 1.30 -1.04 8.05
C GLU A 238 0.13 -1.12 7.06
N LEU A 239 -0.34 0.02 6.54
CA LEU A 239 -1.40 0.05 5.54
C LEU A 239 -0.87 -0.35 4.17
N LEU A 240 0.24 0.26 3.75
CA LEU A 240 0.93 -0.04 2.50
C LEU A 240 2.37 -0.44 2.80
N ILE A 241 2.82 -1.51 2.17
CA ILE A 241 4.22 -1.94 2.17
C ILE A 241 4.79 -1.66 0.78
N THR A 242 6.02 -1.14 0.75
CA THR A 242 6.76 -0.86 -0.48
C THR A 242 8.09 -1.57 -0.47
N VAL A 243 8.48 -2.09 -1.62
CA VAL A 243 9.77 -2.74 -1.83
C VAL A 243 10.44 -2.17 -3.07
N ARG A 244 11.66 -1.68 -2.90
CA ARG A 244 12.61 -1.43 -3.98
C ARG A 244 13.67 -2.52 -3.94
N ALA A 245 13.78 -3.34 -4.99
CA ALA A 245 14.81 -4.36 -5.06
C ALA A 245 15.56 -4.28 -6.40
N VAL A 246 16.89 -4.43 -6.35
CA VAL A 246 17.78 -4.28 -7.49
C VAL A 246 18.45 -5.61 -7.80
N LYS A 247 18.33 -6.09 -9.04
CA LYS A 247 19.08 -7.25 -9.51
C LYS A 247 20.58 -6.89 -9.60
N PRO A 248 21.49 -7.70 -9.05
CA PRO A 248 22.92 -7.42 -9.13
C PRO A 248 23.39 -7.22 -10.57
N GLN A 249 24.41 -6.38 -10.76
CA GLN A 249 25.19 -6.39 -12.01
C GLN A 249 25.92 -7.71 -12.13
N GLU A 250 26.06 -8.22 -13.35
CA GLU A 250 26.98 -9.35 -13.59
C GLU A 250 28.42 -8.89 -13.27
N THR A 251 29.05 -9.59 -12.33
CA THR A 251 30.48 -9.38 -12.10
C THR A 251 31.23 -9.97 -13.29
N SER A 252 31.88 -9.07 -14.04
CA SER A 252 32.80 -9.44 -15.13
C SER A 252 33.92 -10.29 -14.62
#